data_909dc9cd152bece1dc36319822a210c2
#
_entry.id   909dc9cd152bece1dc36319822a210c2
#
_cell.length_a   1.000
_cell.length_b   1.000
_cell.length_c   1.000
_cell.angle_alpha   90.00
_cell.angle_beta   90.00
_cell.angle_gamma   90.00
#
_symmetry.space_group_name_H-M   'P 1'
#
loop_
_entity.id
_entity.type
_entity.pdbx_description
1 polymer ?
#
loop_
_entity_poly.entity_id
_entity_poly.type
_entity_poly.pdbx_seq_one_letter_code
_entity_poly.pdbx_strand_id
1 'polypeptide(L)'
;LGIPAVVGLKDATENLDTDDYVLLDGFNGVLVVNPSDQTLFEYGQLEKEQEDLQVKLAEIKDAPAITLDGREITLSANVEQISDTAAVLDCGAQGIGLFRTEYLFLDRQALPNEEEQYVSYHRVAKALAPEPVIFRTLDIGADKISHAIGETDEANPFLGWRAIRFCLARKDIFRTQLRALLRASSEGNVKLMYPMISGVEELDEANELLE
;
A
#
# COMPACT_ATOMS: atom_id res chain seq x y z
N LEU A 1 -9.58 3.75 -7.16
CA LEU A 1 -10.91 3.55 -7.79
C LEU A 1 -11.47 4.84 -8.42
N GLY A 2 -10.90 6.03 -8.13
CA GLY A 2 -11.40 7.30 -8.66
C GLY A 2 -12.82 7.70 -8.21
N ILE A 3 -13.32 7.06 -7.15
CA ILE A 3 -14.64 7.33 -6.58
C ILE A 3 -14.46 8.29 -5.41
N PRO A 4 -15.11 9.47 -5.40
CA PRO A 4 -15.05 10.37 -4.25
C PRO A 4 -15.61 9.69 -3.00
N ALA A 5 -14.91 9.84 -1.87
CA ALA A 5 -15.32 9.29 -0.59
C ALA A 5 -14.97 10.26 0.55
N VAL A 6 -15.86 10.37 1.51
CA VAL A 6 -15.64 11.12 2.73
C VAL A 6 -15.88 10.21 3.93
N VAL A 7 -14.96 10.23 4.89
CA VAL A 7 -15.02 9.42 6.12
C VAL A 7 -15.10 10.33 7.34
N GLY A 8 -15.62 9.80 8.46
CA GLY A 8 -15.67 10.52 9.71
C GLY A 8 -16.85 11.52 9.83
N LEU A 9 -17.82 11.45 8.95
CA LEU A 9 -19.10 12.17 9.09
C LEU A 9 -19.95 11.45 10.15
N LYS A 10 -19.85 11.90 11.40
CA LYS A 10 -20.40 11.21 12.59
C LYS A 10 -21.90 10.96 12.53
N ASP A 11 -22.64 11.86 11.90
CA ASP A 11 -24.10 11.94 11.87
C ASP A 11 -24.70 11.88 10.46
N ALA A 12 -23.91 11.52 9.46
CA ALA A 12 -24.37 11.48 8.07
C ALA A 12 -25.58 10.56 7.86
N THR A 13 -25.59 9.39 8.51
CA THR A 13 -26.71 8.44 8.41
C THR A 13 -27.99 8.91 9.11
N GLU A 14 -27.90 9.87 10.01
CA GLU A 14 -29.07 10.46 10.70
C GLU A 14 -29.65 11.64 9.91
N ASN A 15 -28.85 12.26 9.03
CA ASN A 15 -29.17 13.47 8.30
C ASN A 15 -29.38 13.27 6.79
N LEU A 16 -29.34 12.00 6.31
CA LEU A 16 -29.54 11.63 4.91
C LEU A 16 -30.75 10.71 4.77
N ASP A 17 -31.67 11.10 3.92
CA ASP A 17 -32.80 10.27 3.51
C ASP A 17 -32.57 9.65 2.13
N THR A 18 -33.33 8.59 1.84
CA THR A 18 -33.34 7.99 0.51
C THR A 18 -33.84 9.02 -0.52
N ASP A 19 -33.15 9.10 -1.66
CA ASP A 19 -33.40 10.05 -2.76
C ASP A 19 -32.96 11.49 -2.50
N ASP A 20 -32.24 11.77 -1.39
CA ASP A 20 -31.60 13.07 -1.22
C ASP A 20 -30.56 13.33 -2.32
N TYR A 21 -30.60 14.54 -2.86
CA TYR A 21 -29.57 15.00 -3.78
C TYR A 21 -28.35 15.49 -2.99
N VAL A 22 -27.19 14.87 -3.21
CA VAL A 22 -25.98 15.18 -2.45
C VAL A 22 -24.82 15.55 -3.37
N LEU A 23 -24.00 16.48 -2.90
CA LEU A 23 -22.70 16.81 -3.46
C LEU A 23 -21.62 16.28 -2.51
N LEU A 24 -20.71 15.46 -3.03
CA LEU A 24 -19.64 14.83 -2.26
C LEU A 24 -18.27 15.33 -2.74
N ASP A 25 -17.57 16.08 -1.89
CA ASP A 25 -16.22 16.54 -2.12
C ASP A 25 -15.23 15.68 -1.30
N GLY A 26 -14.65 14.68 -1.97
CA GLY A 26 -13.67 13.78 -1.35
C GLY A 26 -12.29 14.42 -1.09
N PHE A 27 -12.00 15.59 -1.66
CA PHE A 27 -10.73 16.30 -1.43
C PHE A 27 -10.77 17.12 -0.14
N ASN A 28 -11.88 17.85 0.09
CA ASN A 28 -12.04 18.69 1.26
C ASN A 28 -12.80 18.01 2.41
N GLY A 29 -13.30 16.79 2.18
CA GLY A 29 -14.03 16.05 3.20
C GLY A 29 -15.42 16.63 3.49
N VAL A 30 -16.10 17.15 2.46
CA VAL A 30 -17.38 17.83 2.59
C VAL A 30 -18.49 17.02 1.92
N LEU A 31 -19.62 16.93 2.61
CA LEU A 31 -20.89 16.43 2.09
C LEU A 31 -21.94 17.56 2.21
N VAL A 32 -22.53 17.95 1.09
CA VAL A 32 -23.61 18.94 1.06
C VAL A 32 -24.91 18.24 0.65
N VAL A 33 -25.92 18.34 1.49
CA VAL A 33 -27.27 17.79 1.21
C VAL A 33 -28.13 18.88 0.56
N ASN A 34 -28.79 18.55 -0.53
CA ASN A 34 -29.61 19.44 -1.33
C ASN A 34 -28.88 20.77 -1.66
N PRO A 35 -27.72 20.71 -2.35
CA PRO A 35 -26.92 21.88 -2.67
C PRO A 35 -27.69 22.92 -3.47
N SER A 36 -27.45 24.22 -3.19
CA SER A 36 -28.00 25.30 -3.99
C SER A 36 -27.35 25.37 -5.39
N ASP A 37 -28.02 26.05 -6.34
CA ASP A 37 -27.48 26.31 -7.68
C ASP A 37 -26.13 27.06 -7.61
N GLN A 38 -25.97 27.94 -6.65
CA GLN A 38 -24.69 28.64 -6.43
C GLN A 38 -23.59 27.63 -5.97
N THR A 39 -23.90 26.76 -5.03
CA THR A 39 -22.98 25.73 -4.56
C THR A 39 -22.57 24.82 -5.71
N LEU A 40 -23.52 24.35 -6.51
CA LEU A 40 -23.26 23.52 -7.68
C LEU A 40 -22.36 24.23 -8.70
N PHE A 41 -22.58 25.52 -8.94
CA PHE A 41 -21.74 26.31 -9.83
C PHE A 41 -20.29 26.42 -9.32
N GLU A 42 -20.11 26.74 -8.03
CA GLU A 42 -18.79 26.85 -7.40
C GLU A 42 -18.03 25.52 -7.49
N TYR A 43 -18.68 24.40 -7.17
CA TYR A 43 -18.07 23.09 -7.28
C TYR A 43 -17.81 22.63 -8.72
N GLY A 44 -18.63 23.02 -9.68
CA GLY A 44 -18.39 22.80 -11.10
C GLY A 44 -17.13 23.54 -11.62
N GLN A 45 -16.80 24.70 -11.06
CA GLN A 45 -15.52 25.37 -11.35
C GLN A 45 -14.32 24.59 -10.78
N LEU A 46 -14.43 24.11 -9.55
CA LEU A 46 -13.40 23.28 -8.91
C LEU A 46 -13.15 21.97 -9.67
N GLU A 47 -14.21 21.33 -10.14
CA GLU A 47 -14.12 20.11 -10.96
C GLU A 47 -13.32 20.37 -12.26
N LYS A 48 -13.63 21.48 -12.95
CA LYS A 48 -12.92 21.86 -14.16
C LYS A 48 -11.44 22.19 -13.89
N GLU A 49 -11.13 22.89 -12.80
CA GLU A 49 -9.73 23.15 -12.40
C GLU A 49 -8.97 21.86 -12.13
N GLN A 50 -9.63 20.87 -11.54
CA GLN A 50 -9.09 19.54 -11.29
C GLN A 50 -8.82 18.77 -12.60
N GLU A 51 -9.76 18.81 -13.55
CA GLU A 51 -9.58 18.21 -14.87
C GLU A 51 -8.40 18.84 -15.62
N ASP A 52 -8.30 20.19 -15.62
CA ASP A 52 -7.18 20.92 -16.23
C ASP A 52 -5.84 20.55 -15.56
N LEU A 53 -5.83 20.32 -14.25
CA LEU A 53 -4.67 19.84 -13.51
C LEU A 53 -4.27 18.42 -13.93
N GLN A 54 -5.24 17.51 -14.06
CA GLN A 54 -4.98 16.14 -14.51
C GLN A 54 -4.38 16.10 -15.91
N VAL A 55 -4.85 16.95 -16.83
CA VAL A 55 -4.29 17.08 -18.18
C VAL A 55 -2.83 17.51 -18.09
N LYS A 56 -2.51 18.54 -17.30
CA LYS A 56 -1.13 19.01 -17.10
C LYS A 56 -0.22 17.94 -16.46
N LEU A 57 -0.74 17.19 -15.51
CA LEU A 57 0.01 16.09 -14.88
C LEU A 57 0.30 14.97 -15.88
N ALA A 58 -0.65 14.65 -16.76
CA ALA A 58 -0.45 13.66 -17.80
C ALA A 58 0.66 14.07 -18.81
N GLU A 59 0.84 15.36 -19.07
CA GLU A 59 1.91 15.86 -19.94
C GLU A 59 3.31 15.69 -19.35
N ILE A 60 3.43 15.71 -18.03
CA ILE A 60 4.73 15.63 -17.33
C ILE A 60 5.03 14.26 -16.72
N LYS A 61 4.12 13.28 -16.83
CA LYS A 61 4.27 11.97 -16.18
C LYS A 61 5.56 11.22 -16.58
N ASP A 62 5.98 11.38 -17.84
CA ASP A 62 7.18 10.72 -18.40
C ASP A 62 8.43 11.62 -18.31
N ALA A 63 8.30 12.81 -17.73
CA ALA A 63 9.42 13.72 -17.56
C ALA A 63 10.31 13.25 -16.39
N PRO A 64 11.66 13.32 -16.51
CA PRO A 64 12.54 12.96 -15.43
C PRO A 64 12.36 13.90 -14.23
N ALA A 65 12.28 13.33 -13.02
CA ALA A 65 12.18 14.09 -11.79
C ALA A 65 13.56 14.65 -11.40
N ILE A 66 13.86 15.88 -11.81
CA ILE A 66 15.15 16.52 -11.55
C ILE A 66 14.96 17.73 -10.64
N THR A 67 15.73 17.79 -9.55
CA THR A 67 15.75 18.94 -8.63
C THR A 67 16.39 20.16 -9.29
N LEU A 68 16.20 21.37 -8.72
CA LEU A 68 16.77 22.62 -9.26
C LEU A 68 18.30 22.63 -9.29
N ASP A 69 18.95 21.83 -8.44
CA ASP A 69 20.40 21.63 -8.42
C ASP A 69 20.88 20.49 -9.35
N GLY A 70 19.99 19.93 -10.16
CA GLY A 70 20.30 18.94 -11.19
C GLY A 70 20.37 17.50 -10.72
N ARG A 71 19.90 17.17 -9.50
CA ARG A 71 19.87 15.80 -8.99
C ARG A 71 18.62 15.08 -9.50
N GLU A 72 18.78 13.94 -10.10
CA GLU A 72 17.67 13.05 -10.48
C GLU A 72 17.15 12.29 -9.27
N ILE A 73 15.82 12.24 -9.13
CA ILE A 73 15.09 11.55 -8.05
C ILE A 73 14.28 10.42 -8.66
N THR A 74 14.46 9.21 -8.15
CA THR A 74 13.65 8.07 -8.55
C THR A 74 12.25 8.17 -7.94
N LEU A 75 11.22 8.17 -8.78
CA LEU A 75 9.82 8.17 -8.35
C LEU A 75 9.27 6.74 -8.42
N SER A 76 8.87 6.19 -7.29
CA SER A 76 8.36 4.83 -7.18
C SER A 76 6.99 4.80 -6.51
N ALA A 77 6.15 3.84 -6.92
CA ALA A 77 4.81 3.69 -6.39
C ALA A 77 4.78 2.98 -5.04
N ASN A 78 3.75 3.26 -4.23
CA ASN A 78 3.39 2.48 -3.05
C ASN A 78 2.16 1.64 -3.38
N VAL A 79 2.25 0.33 -3.24
CA VAL A 79 1.28 -0.64 -3.75
C VAL A 79 0.89 -1.64 -2.66
N GLU A 80 -0.38 -2.01 -2.63
CA GLU A 80 -0.92 -3.01 -1.69
C GLU A 80 -1.44 -4.27 -2.40
N GLN A 81 -1.90 -4.15 -3.65
CA GLN A 81 -2.52 -5.25 -4.39
C GLN A 81 -1.87 -5.46 -5.75
N ILE A 82 -1.89 -6.71 -6.21
CA ILE A 82 -1.36 -7.08 -7.54
C ILE A 82 -2.11 -6.34 -8.66
N SER A 83 -3.41 -6.08 -8.48
CA SER A 83 -4.22 -5.32 -9.44
C SER A 83 -3.68 -3.93 -9.73
N ASP A 84 -2.93 -3.34 -8.81
CA ASP A 84 -2.43 -1.97 -8.91
C ASP A 84 -1.19 -1.86 -9.82
N THR A 85 -0.57 -2.99 -10.18
CA THR A 85 0.66 -2.99 -11.01
C THR A 85 0.48 -2.32 -12.38
N ALA A 86 -0.69 -2.45 -13.00
CA ALA A 86 -0.99 -1.76 -14.25
C ALA A 86 -0.98 -0.23 -14.08
N ALA A 87 -1.61 0.26 -13.01
CA ALA A 87 -1.64 1.69 -12.69
C ALA A 87 -0.24 2.25 -12.38
N VAL A 88 0.66 1.46 -11.80
CA VAL A 88 2.07 1.83 -11.57
C VAL A 88 2.77 2.16 -12.88
N LEU A 89 2.61 1.30 -13.88
CA LEU A 89 3.21 1.51 -15.21
C LEU A 89 2.56 2.71 -15.92
N ASP A 90 1.24 2.81 -15.83
CA ASP A 90 0.47 3.89 -16.48
C ASP A 90 0.78 5.28 -15.90
N CYS A 91 1.16 5.39 -14.63
CA CYS A 91 1.52 6.70 -14.03
C CYS A 91 2.99 7.09 -14.20
N GLY A 92 3.79 6.31 -14.92
CA GLY A 92 5.19 6.60 -15.18
C GLY A 92 6.11 6.37 -13.97
N ALA A 93 5.71 5.54 -13.02
CA ALA A 93 6.57 5.20 -11.88
C ALA A 93 7.73 4.31 -12.30
N GLN A 94 8.92 4.59 -11.75
CA GLN A 94 10.18 3.88 -11.98
C GLN A 94 10.32 2.65 -11.08
N GLY A 95 9.21 1.93 -10.88
CA GLY A 95 9.13 0.72 -10.07
C GLY A 95 8.22 0.86 -8.84
N ILE A 96 8.25 -0.15 -7.98
CA ILE A 96 7.53 -0.17 -6.71
C ILE A 96 8.52 0.06 -5.56
N GLY A 97 8.40 1.22 -4.92
CA GLY A 97 9.21 1.60 -3.76
C GLY A 97 8.76 0.94 -2.47
N LEU A 98 7.49 0.54 -2.39
CA LEU A 98 6.94 -0.24 -1.29
C LEU A 98 5.79 -1.11 -1.77
N PHE A 99 5.99 -2.43 -1.73
CA PHE A 99 4.90 -3.40 -1.86
C PHE A 99 4.56 -3.96 -0.48
N ARG A 100 3.33 -3.72 -0.05
CA ARG A 100 2.82 -4.22 1.24
C ARG A 100 2.34 -5.65 1.09
N THR A 101 2.93 -6.57 1.84
CA THR A 101 2.63 -8.00 1.72
C THR A 101 1.48 -8.46 2.61
N GLU A 102 0.97 -7.59 3.48
CA GLU A 102 0.01 -7.88 4.54
C GLU A 102 -1.31 -8.45 4.02
N TYR A 103 -1.75 -8.01 2.86
CA TYR A 103 -3.01 -8.48 2.25
C TYR A 103 -3.06 -10.01 2.07
N LEU A 104 -1.89 -10.66 1.93
CA LEU A 104 -1.81 -12.11 1.82
C LEU A 104 -2.13 -12.84 3.14
N PHE A 105 -2.04 -12.14 4.26
CA PHE A 105 -2.18 -12.70 5.60
C PHE A 105 -3.51 -12.33 6.27
N LEU A 106 -4.18 -11.27 5.77
CA LEU A 106 -5.43 -10.79 6.33
C LEU A 106 -6.63 -11.63 5.86
N ASP A 107 -7.70 -11.63 6.65
CA ASP A 107 -9.00 -12.26 6.35
C ASP A 107 -8.93 -13.76 6.00
N ARG A 108 -7.96 -14.48 6.60
CA ARG A 108 -7.73 -15.91 6.37
C ARG A 108 -7.82 -16.71 7.68
N GLN A 109 -8.27 -17.95 7.57
CA GLN A 109 -8.25 -18.91 8.68
C GLN A 109 -6.88 -19.58 8.87
N ALA A 110 -6.05 -19.60 7.85
CA ALA A 110 -4.70 -20.16 7.86
C ALA A 110 -3.70 -19.22 7.18
N LEU A 111 -2.46 -19.25 7.66
CA LEU A 111 -1.38 -18.46 7.05
C LEU A 111 -1.10 -18.93 5.61
N PRO A 112 -0.72 -18.01 4.71
CA PRO A 112 -0.36 -18.36 3.33
C PRO A 112 0.90 -19.24 3.33
N ASN A 113 0.87 -20.30 2.56
CA ASN A 113 2.04 -21.16 2.37
C ASN A 113 3.08 -20.51 1.42
N GLU A 114 4.25 -21.14 1.28
CA GLU A 114 5.34 -20.63 0.44
C GLU A 114 4.92 -20.44 -1.02
N GLU A 115 4.15 -21.39 -1.57
CA GLU A 115 3.73 -21.34 -2.98
C GLU A 115 2.73 -20.22 -3.25
N GLU A 116 1.76 -20.01 -2.38
CA GLU A 116 0.80 -18.91 -2.50
C GLU A 116 1.50 -17.55 -2.46
N GLN A 117 2.47 -17.38 -1.57
CA GLN A 117 3.27 -16.17 -1.46
C GLN A 117 4.16 -16.00 -2.71
N TYR A 118 4.86 -17.04 -3.13
CA TYR A 118 5.71 -17.04 -4.33
C TYR A 118 4.95 -16.61 -5.58
N VAL A 119 3.79 -17.22 -5.85
CA VAL A 119 2.98 -16.89 -7.03
C VAL A 119 2.59 -15.40 -7.03
N SER A 120 2.25 -14.85 -5.87
CA SER A 120 1.90 -13.44 -5.72
C SER A 120 3.10 -12.53 -5.97
N TYR A 121 4.24 -12.79 -5.34
CA TYR A 121 5.44 -11.95 -5.47
C TYR A 121 6.05 -12.04 -6.87
N HIS A 122 6.13 -13.26 -7.42
CA HIS A 122 6.63 -13.48 -8.77
C HIS A 122 5.79 -12.75 -9.84
N ARG A 123 4.46 -12.76 -9.70
CA ARG A 123 3.58 -12.05 -10.63
C ARG A 123 3.86 -10.56 -10.64
N VAL A 124 4.07 -9.95 -9.49
CA VAL A 124 4.40 -8.52 -9.37
C VAL A 124 5.80 -8.24 -9.93
N ALA A 125 6.81 -9.00 -9.51
CA ALA A 125 8.18 -8.85 -9.99
C ALA A 125 8.27 -8.96 -11.52
N LYS A 126 7.61 -9.98 -12.08
CA LYS A 126 7.57 -10.20 -13.54
C LYS A 126 6.86 -9.08 -14.30
N ALA A 127 5.75 -8.57 -13.76
CA ALA A 127 4.98 -7.50 -14.40
C ALA A 127 5.75 -6.17 -14.45
N LEU A 128 6.62 -5.92 -13.47
CA LEU A 128 7.43 -4.69 -13.37
C LEU A 128 8.82 -4.81 -13.98
N ALA A 129 9.32 -6.02 -14.27
CA ALA A 129 10.67 -6.20 -14.79
C ALA A 129 10.90 -5.35 -16.05
N PRO A 130 12.04 -4.61 -16.17
CA PRO A 130 13.21 -4.64 -15.29
C PRO A 130 13.15 -3.71 -14.07
N GLU A 131 12.07 -2.93 -13.91
CA GLU A 131 11.95 -1.94 -12.84
C GLU A 131 11.94 -2.60 -11.45
N PRO A 132 12.56 -1.96 -10.43
CA PRO A 132 12.71 -2.54 -9.11
C PRO A 132 11.38 -2.67 -8.37
N VAL A 133 11.23 -3.75 -7.61
CA VAL A 133 10.14 -3.96 -6.68
C VAL A 133 10.71 -4.19 -5.28
N ILE A 134 10.38 -3.29 -4.34
CA ILE A 134 10.78 -3.41 -2.94
C ILE A 134 9.62 -4.06 -2.17
N PHE A 135 9.76 -5.33 -1.82
CA PHE A 135 8.81 -6.03 -0.97
C PHE A 135 9.13 -5.77 0.50
N ARG A 136 8.16 -5.22 1.22
CA ARG A 136 8.23 -5.14 2.67
C ARG A 136 7.86 -6.50 3.25
N THR A 137 8.73 -7.06 4.10
CA THR A 137 8.37 -8.24 4.88
C THR A 137 7.23 -7.92 5.83
N LEU A 138 6.58 -8.94 6.34
CA LEU A 138 5.34 -8.85 7.10
C LEU A 138 5.38 -7.76 8.18
N ASP A 139 4.45 -6.80 8.09
CA ASP A 139 4.24 -5.73 9.08
C ASP A 139 2.81 -5.80 9.65
N ILE A 140 2.49 -6.91 10.28
CA ILE A 140 1.21 -7.12 10.96
C ILE A 140 1.47 -7.28 12.46
N GLY A 141 0.59 -6.71 13.28
CA GLY A 141 0.51 -7.05 14.69
C GLY A 141 -0.08 -8.46 14.85
N ALA A 142 0.41 -9.19 15.84
CA ALA A 142 -0.06 -10.55 16.14
C ALA A 142 -1.57 -10.61 16.41
N ASP A 143 -2.16 -9.52 16.89
CA ASP A 143 -3.60 -9.38 17.14
C ASP A 143 -4.46 -9.60 15.88
N LYS A 144 -3.98 -9.15 14.71
CA LYS A 144 -4.71 -9.25 13.44
C LYS A 144 -4.67 -10.63 12.79
N ILE A 145 -3.69 -11.45 13.15
CA ILE A 145 -3.54 -12.83 12.67
C ILE A 145 -3.71 -13.85 13.80
N SER A 146 -4.24 -13.42 14.96
CA SER A 146 -4.47 -14.25 16.13
C SER A 146 -5.26 -15.53 15.84
N HIS A 147 -6.24 -15.47 14.95
CA HIS A 147 -7.00 -16.65 14.51
C HIS A 147 -6.14 -17.74 13.88
N ALA A 148 -5.03 -17.37 13.25
CA ALA A 148 -4.14 -18.30 12.55
C ALA A 148 -2.93 -18.75 13.40
N ILE A 149 -2.56 -17.97 14.44
CA ILE A 149 -1.35 -18.24 15.26
C ILE A 149 -1.61 -18.53 16.73
N GLY A 150 -2.89 -18.42 17.19
CA GLY A 150 -3.30 -18.50 18.58
C GLY A 150 -3.36 -17.14 19.27
N GLU A 151 -4.06 -17.08 20.42
CA GLU A 151 -4.30 -15.84 21.15
C GLU A 151 -3.00 -15.17 21.61
N THR A 152 -2.93 -13.85 21.39
CA THR A 152 -1.86 -12.99 21.90
C THR A 152 -2.51 -11.94 22.80
N ASP A 153 -2.16 -11.96 24.08
CA ASP A 153 -2.63 -10.98 25.06
C ASP A 153 -1.59 -9.86 25.16
N GLU A 154 -1.73 -8.84 24.34
CA GLU A 154 -0.80 -7.70 24.30
C GLU A 154 -1.50 -6.37 24.51
N ALA A 155 -1.03 -5.62 25.54
CA ALA A 155 -1.62 -4.35 25.92
C ALA A 155 -1.41 -3.22 24.90
N ASN A 156 -0.38 -3.29 24.05
CA ASN A 156 -0.01 -2.27 23.06
C ASN A 156 0.43 -2.89 21.70
N PRO A 157 -0.50 -3.39 20.88
CA PRO A 157 -0.18 -4.07 19.61
C PRO A 157 0.58 -3.18 18.59
N PHE A 158 0.39 -1.86 18.63
CA PHE A 158 1.00 -0.95 17.66
C PHE A 158 2.52 -0.81 17.78
N LEU A 159 3.07 -0.90 18.99
CA LEU A 159 4.50 -0.75 19.27
C LEU A 159 5.13 -2.04 19.82
N GLY A 160 4.34 -3.08 19.99
CA GLY A 160 4.74 -4.33 20.62
C GLY A 160 5.16 -5.41 19.64
N TRP A 161 4.52 -6.57 19.73
CA TRP A 161 4.87 -7.79 18.97
C TRP A 161 4.32 -7.77 17.54
N ARG A 162 4.99 -7.01 16.70
CA ARG A 162 4.65 -6.84 15.27
C ARG A 162 5.91 -6.73 14.41
N ALA A 163 5.72 -6.76 13.11
CA ALA A 163 6.74 -6.52 12.10
C ALA A 163 7.97 -7.42 12.30
N ILE A 164 9.18 -6.87 12.26
CA ILE A 164 10.40 -7.65 12.40
C ILE A 164 10.47 -8.40 13.74
N ARG A 165 9.96 -7.83 14.83
CA ARG A 165 9.95 -8.48 16.15
C ARG A 165 9.12 -9.74 16.15
N PHE A 166 7.95 -9.70 15.51
CA PHE A 166 7.11 -10.88 15.30
C PHE A 166 7.81 -11.89 14.38
N CYS A 167 8.40 -11.44 13.29
CA CYS A 167 9.10 -12.29 12.33
C CYS A 167 10.27 -13.04 12.95
N LEU A 168 11.08 -12.38 13.78
CA LEU A 168 12.22 -13.00 14.48
C LEU A 168 11.78 -13.98 15.57
N ALA A 169 10.65 -13.71 16.24
CA ALA A 169 10.05 -14.65 17.20
C ALA A 169 9.39 -15.85 16.51
N ARG A 170 8.80 -15.68 15.31
CA ARG A 170 8.15 -16.73 14.53
C ARG A 170 8.95 -17.01 13.24
N LYS A 171 10.16 -17.54 13.43
CA LYS A 171 11.10 -17.86 12.34
C LYS A 171 10.55 -18.82 11.31
N ASP A 172 9.59 -19.65 11.67
CA ASP A 172 8.86 -20.55 10.78
C ASP A 172 8.06 -19.76 9.72
N ILE A 173 7.31 -18.76 10.14
CA ILE A 173 6.52 -17.88 9.27
C ILE A 173 7.46 -17.02 8.43
N PHE A 174 8.47 -16.43 9.06
CA PHE A 174 9.41 -15.53 8.40
C PHE A 174 10.22 -16.26 7.32
N ARG A 175 10.75 -17.45 7.60
CA ARG A 175 11.45 -18.27 6.59
C ARG A 175 10.56 -18.61 5.40
N THR A 176 9.29 -18.94 5.64
CA THR A 176 8.33 -19.21 4.55
C THR A 176 8.21 -17.99 3.63
N GLN A 177 8.12 -16.79 4.19
CA GLN A 177 8.06 -15.55 3.40
C GLN A 177 9.37 -15.27 2.67
N LEU A 178 10.52 -15.36 3.35
CA LEU A 178 11.82 -15.11 2.75
C LEU A 178 12.10 -16.07 1.59
N ARG A 179 11.80 -17.37 1.72
CA ARG A 179 11.93 -18.35 0.65
C ARG A 179 11.08 -18.01 -0.55
N ALA A 180 9.83 -17.60 -0.34
CA ALA A 180 8.95 -17.18 -1.42
C ALA A 180 9.50 -15.94 -2.16
N LEU A 181 10.02 -14.96 -1.43
CA LEU A 181 10.65 -13.76 -1.98
C LEU A 181 11.95 -14.07 -2.74
N LEU A 182 12.81 -14.95 -2.20
CA LEU A 182 14.02 -15.41 -2.88
C LEU A 182 13.69 -16.14 -4.19
N ARG A 183 12.66 -16.98 -4.20
CA ARG A 183 12.20 -17.63 -5.43
C ARG A 183 11.69 -16.61 -6.45
N ALA A 184 10.95 -15.59 -6.01
CA ALA A 184 10.47 -14.51 -6.87
C ALA A 184 11.61 -13.62 -7.41
N SER A 185 12.75 -13.56 -6.73
CA SER A 185 13.91 -12.76 -7.14
C SER A 185 14.60 -13.25 -8.41
N SER A 186 14.21 -14.42 -8.93
CA SER A 186 14.69 -14.93 -10.23
C SER A 186 14.45 -13.95 -11.40
N GLU A 187 13.50 -13.04 -11.28
CA GLU A 187 13.27 -11.94 -12.24
C GLU A 187 14.39 -10.87 -12.20
N GLY A 188 15.20 -10.83 -11.13
CA GLY A 188 16.37 -9.94 -11.02
C GLY A 188 16.09 -8.53 -10.52
N ASN A 189 14.84 -8.17 -10.25
CA ASN A 189 14.41 -6.81 -9.85
C ASN A 189 13.87 -6.71 -8.43
N VAL A 190 13.91 -7.78 -7.64
CA VAL A 190 13.39 -7.85 -6.28
C VAL A 190 14.37 -7.30 -5.26
N LYS A 191 13.86 -6.45 -4.35
CA LYS A 191 14.55 -5.96 -3.15
C LYS A 191 13.69 -6.22 -1.92
N LEU A 192 14.33 -6.35 -0.76
CA LEU A 192 13.64 -6.57 0.52
C LEU A 192 13.76 -5.33 1.42
N MET A 193 12.68 -5.06 2.18
CA MET A 193 12.69 -4.08 3.25
C MET A 193 12.16 -4.73 4.53
N TYR A 194 12.95 -4.71 5.58
CA TYR A 194 12.55 -5.16 6.91
C TYR A 194 11.91 -3.99 7.66
N PRO A 195 10.64 -4.10 8.06
CA PRO A 195 9.96 -3.02 8.77
C PRO A 195 10.36 -2.95 10.24
N MET A 196 10.38 -1.74 10.79
CA MET A 196 10.54 -1.47 12.22
C MET A 196 11.86 -1.96 12.85
N ILE A 197 12.94 -2.02 12.10
CA ILE A 197 14.27 -2.30 12.63
C ILE A 197 14.63 -1.19 13.64
N SER A 198 14.97 -1.58 14.87
CA SER A 198 15.35 -0.67 15.95
C SER A 198 16.82 -0.79 16.40
N GLY A 199 17.48 -1.89 16.02
CA GLY A 199 18.88 -2.15 16.36
C GLY A 199 19.58 -2.97 15.29
N VAL A 200 20.92 -2.98 15.32
CA VAL A 200 21.74 -3.73 14.36
C VAL A 200 21.55 -5.23 14.54
N GLU A 201 21.33 -5.66 15.76
CA GLU A 201 21.14 -7.07 16.12
C GLU A 201 19.90 -7.68 15.43
N GLU A 202 18.81 -6.92 15.30
CA GLU A 202 17.61 -7.35 14.58
C GLU A 202 17.89 -7.49 13.07
N LEU A 203 18.69 -6.58 12.53
CA LEU A 203 19.10 -6.64 11.12
C LEU A 203 19.99 -7.85 10.84
N ASP A 204 20.98 -8.09 11.71
CA ASP A 204 21.90 -9.21 11.60
C ASP A 204 21.14 -10.53 11.68
N GLU A 205 20.23 -10.69 12.66
CA GLU A 205 19.40 -11.90 12.79
C GLU A 205 18.47 -12.12 11.59
N ALA A 206 17.91 -11.04 11.03
CA ALA A 206 17.10 -11.13 9.83
C ALA A 206 17.91 -11.58 8.60
N ASN A 207 19.14 -11.07 8.46
CA ASN A 207 20.04 -11.44 7.38
C ASN A 207 20.54 -12.90 7.52
N GLU A 208 20.84 -13.37 8.74
CA GLU A 208 21.18 -14.78 9.00
C GLU A 208 20.05 -15.76 8.61
N LEU A 209 18.80 -15.29 8.65
CA LEU A 209 17.65 -16.09 8.23
C LEU A 209 17.43 -16.07 6.71
N LEU A 210 17.98 -15.07 6.02
CA LEU A 210 17.91 -14.92 4.57
C LEU A 210 18.99 -15.76 3.85
N GLU A 211 20.13 -16.00 4.48
CA GLU A 211 21.24 -16.85 4.00
C GLU A 211 20.90 -18.35 4.05
#